data_684948ac7ec55c87d5c72534e50d8d25
#
_entry.id   684948ac7ec55c87d5c72534e50d8d25
#
_cell.length_a   1.000
_cell.length_b   1.000
_cell.length_c   1.000
_cell.angle_alpha   90.00
_cell.angle_beta   90.00
_cell.angle_gamma   90.00
#
_symmetry.space_group_name_H-M   'P 1'
#
loop_
_entity.id
_entity.type
_entity.pdbx_description
1 polymer ?
#
loop_
_entity_poly.entity_id
_entity_poly.type
_entity_poly.pdbx_seq_one_letter_code
_entity_poly.pdbx_strand_id
1 'polypeptide(L)'
;MLFLDETTYVFDANGLVLGRLASATADILLKAAREDRDDKVIIINAEHAIVTGRPRSVLDTYHAKYKLNHARKGPFFPRMPDMILKRAVRGMLPYQKKSSGRRALRNLRVEIGCPNHLSGELPEGHENGDDSKFLRDLPERFITLGEISADLGAPSHRWNGGEQ
;
A
#
# COMPACT_ATOMS: atom_id res chain seq x y z
N MET A 1 -12.99 -3.66 -32.12
CA MET A 1 -12.15 -3.14 -31.03
C MET A 1 -12.64 -3.82 -29.76
N LEU A 2 -11.97 -4.88 -29.33
CA LEU A 2 -12.35 -5.59 -28.11
C LEU A 2 -11.95 -4.68 -26.95
N PHE A 3 -12.92 -4.14 -26.24
CA PHE A 3 -12.69 -3.52 -24.94
C PHE A 3 -12.21 -4.66 -24.03
N LEU A 4 -10.93 -4.70 -23.74
CA LEU A 4 -10.39 -5.55 -22.67
C LEU A 4 -11.01 -4.99 -21.39
N ASP A 5 -11.82 -5.81 -20.72
CA ASP A 5 -12.51 -5.44 -19.50
C ASP A 5 -11.46 -4.95 -18.48
N GLU A 6 -11.59 -3.68 -18.07
CA GLU A 6 -10.78 -3.10 -16.99
C GLU A 6 -11.21 -3.74 -15.68
N THR A 7 -10.34 -4.49 -15.04
CA THR A 7 -10.62 -5.10 -13.74
C THR A 7 -10.00 -4.28 -12.62
N THR A 8 -10.76 -4.01 -11.58
CA THR A 8 -10.27 -3.36 -10.37
C THR A 8 -10.11 -4.38 -9.26
N TYR A 9 -8.88 -4.67 -8.85
CA TYR A 9 -8.59 -5.57 -7.75
C TYR A 9 -8.60 -4.82 -6.42
N VAL A 10 -9.33 -5.33 -5.44
CA VAL A 10 -9.40 -4.77 -4.09
C VAL A 10 -8.67 -5.70 -3.12
N PHE A 11 -7.70 -5.16 -2.37
CA PHE A 11 -6.97 -5.87 -1.32
C PHE A 11 -7.28 -5.23 0.03
N ASP A 12 -7.59 -6.06 1.03
CA ASP A 12 -7.59 -5.64 2.42
C ASP A 12 -6.19 -5.82 3.00
N ALA A 13 -5.57 -4.74 3.45
CA ALA A 13 -4.23 -4.78 4.03
C ALA A 13 -4.21 -5.28 5.48
N ASN A 14 -5.38 -5.52 6.08
CA ASN A 14 -5.48 -5.93 7.48
C ASN A 14 -4.74 -7.26 7.72
N GLY A 15 -3.75 -7.24 8.60
CA GLY A 15 -2.95 -8.40 8.93
C GLY A 15 -1.95 -8.85 7.86
N LEU A 16 -1.87 -8.17 6.71
CA LEU A 16 -0.93 -8.52 5.65
C LEU A 16 0.43 -7.84 5.83
N VAL A 17 1.49 -8.59 5.53
CA VAL A 17 2.85 -8.05 5.57
C VAL A 17 3.07 -7.07 4.41
N LEU A 18 3.43 -5.84 4.75
CA LEU A 18 3.65 -4.71 3.82
C LEU A 18 4.44 -5.11 2.57
N GLY A 19 5.59 -5.78 2.75
CA GLY A 19 6.47 -6.11 1.61
C GLY A 19 5.87 -7.12 0.65
N ARG A 20 5.13 -8.11 1.16
CA ARG A 20 4.45 -9.13 0.35
C ARG A 20 3.28 -8.54 -0.40
N LEU A 21 2.44 -7.76 0.28
CA LEU A 21 1.33 -7.04 -0.34
C LEU A 21 1.84 -6.11 -1.45
N ALA A 22 2.91 -5.35 -1.17
CA ALA A 22 3.50 -4.44 -2.15
C ALA A 22 4.06 -5.17 -3.38
N SER A 23 4.69 -6.34 -3.18
CA SER A 23 5.22 -7.16 -4.26
C SER A 23 4.13 -7.72 -5.17
N ALA A 24 3.06 -8.23 -4.57
CA ALA A 24 1.90 -8.73 -5.30
C ALA A 24 1.20 -7.66 -6.12
N THR A 25 0.93 -6.53 -5.47
CA THR A 25 0.34 -5.37 -6.14
C THR A 25 1.19 -4.91 -7.33
N ALA A 26 2.50 -4.86 -7.16
CA ALA A 26 3.41 -4.49 -8.23
C ALA A 26 3.39 -5.50 -9.39
N ASP A 27 3.30 -6.81 -9.10
CA ASP A 27 3.23 -7.86 -10.13
C ASP A 27 1.96 -7.76 -10.96
N ILE A 28 0.79 -7.59 -10.32
CA ILE A 28 -0.50 -7.40 -11.01
C ILE A 28 -0.45 -6.18 -11.93
N LEU A 29 -0.04 -5.03 -11.40
CA LEU A 29 0.03 -3.78 -12.15
C LEU A 29 1.04 -3.83 -13.32
N LEU A 30 2.16 -4.55 -13.17
CA LEU A 30 3.14 -4.71 -14.24
C LEU A 30 2.66 -5.68 -15.32
N LYS A 31 1.95 -6.74 -14.94
CA LYS A 31 1.33 -7.66 -15.90
C LYS A 31 0.30 -6.93 -16.75
N ALA A 32 -0.62 -6.21 -16.12
CA ALA A 32 -1.60 -5.39 -16.82
C ALA A 32 -0.95 -4.39 -17.77
N ALA A 33 0.09 -3.68 -17.31
CA ALA A 33 0.81 -2.72 -18.14
C ALA A 33 1.59 -3.35 -19.32
N ARG A 34 1.98 -4.63 -19.24
CA ARG A 34 2.61 -5.39 -20.35
C ARG A 34 1.59 -5.85 -21.37
N GLU A 35 0.41 -6.21 -20.92
CA GLU A 35 -0.71 -6.69 -21.74
C GLU A 35 -1.58 -5.53 -22.28
N ASP A 36 -1.14 -4.29 -22.05
CA ASP A 36 -1.82 -3.06 -22.42
C ASP A 36 -3.24 -2.91 -21.85
N ARG A 37 -3.48 -3.54 -20.70
CA ARG A 37 -4.71 -3.38 -19.90
C ARG A 37 -4.55 -2.26 -18.88
N ASP A 38 -5.64 -1.60 -18.53
CA ASP A 38 -5.69 -0.55 -17.51
C ASP A 38 -6.26 -1.05 -16.17
N ASP A 39 -5.89 -2.29 -15.80
CA ASP A 39 -6.30 -2.85 -14.52
C ASP A 39 -5.84 -1.94 -13.37
N LYS A 40 -6.72 -1.77 -12.39
CA LYS A 40 -6.50 -0.92 -11.22
C LYS A 40 -6.36 -1.78 -9.97
N VAL A 41 -5.62 -1.29 -9.01
CA VAL A 41 -5.51 -1.92 -7.68
C VAL A 41 -5.87 -0.89 -6.62
N ILE A 42 -6.80 -1.25 -5.76
CA ILE A 42 -7.20 -0.48 -4.58
C ILE A 42 -6.79 -1.29 -3.34
N ILE A 43 -6.05 -0.67 -2.44
CA ILE A 43 -5.70 -1.26 -1.14
C ILE A 43 -6.43 -0.48 -0.07
N ILE A 44 -7.23 -1.17 0.74
CA ILE A 44 -7.98 -0.61 1.86
C ILE A 44 -7.31 -0.97 3.19
N ASN A 45 -7.66 -0.28 4.27
CA ASN A 45 -7.13 -0.48 5.62
C ASN A 45 -5.60 -0.44 5.71
N ALA A 46 -4.98 0.49 5.00
CA ALA A 46 -3.51 0.58 4.91
C ALA A 46 -2.82 0.72 6.28
N GLU A 47 -3.48 1.29 7.28
CA GLU A 47 -3.00 1.46 8.65
C GLU A 47 -2.79 0.14 9.38
N HIS A 48 -3.54 -0.91 9.00
CA HIS A 48 -3.46 -2.25 9.60
C HIS A 48 -2.44 -3.17 8.91
N ALA A 49 -1.76 -2.69 7.86
CA ALA A 49 -0.66 -3.43 7.24
C ALA A 49 0.50 -3.60 8.24
N ILE A 50 1.17 -4.74 8.18
CA ILE A 50 2.15 -5.18 9.18
C ILE A 50 3.57 -5.04 8.64
N VAL A 51 4.46 -4.52 9.50
CA VAL A 51 5.91 -4.55 9.31
C VAL A 51 6.52 -5.50 10.34
N THR A 52 7.19 -6.54 9.85
CA THR A 52 7.80 -7.57 10.70
C THR A 52 9.12 -7.09 11.31
N GLY A 53 9.39 -7.50 12.53
CA GLY A 53 10.61 -7.18 13.24
C GLY A 53 10.35 -6.65 14.67
N ARG A 54 11.41 -6.36 15.40
CA ARG A 54 11.29 -5.75 16.74
C ARG A 54 10.73 -4.32 16.58
N PRO A 55 9.63 -3.95 17.25
CA PRO A 55 8.97 -2.65 17.08
C PRO A 55 9.95 -1.47 17.19
N ARG A 56 10.78 -1.45 18.22
CA ARG A 56 11.78 -0.38 18.42
C ARG A 56 12.76 -0.25 17.25
N SER A 57 13.30 -1.36 16.75
CA SER A 57 14.25 -1.34 15.63
C SER A 57 13.58 -0.87 14.33
N VAL A 58 12.32 -1.24 14.13
CA VAL A 58 11.52 -0.78 12.98
C VAL A 58 11.30 0.73 13.08
N LEU A 59 10.85 1.23 14.25
CA LEU A 59 10.65 2.66 14.50
C LEU A 59 11.92 3.46 14.27
N ASP A 60 13.06 3.02 14.84
CA ASP A 60 14.36 3.69 14.64
C ASP A 60 14.74 3.77 13.15
N THR A 61 14.45 2.72 12.38
CA THR A 61 14.69 2.70 10.92
C THR A 61 13.81 3.71 10.19
N TYR A 62 12.52 3.82 10.54
CA TYR A 62 11.61 4.78 9.91
C TYR A 62 11.94 6.22 10.31
N HIS A 63 12.32 6.47 11.56
CA HIS A 63 12.82 7.77 12.01
C HIS A 63 14.09 8.18 11.26
N ALA A 64 15.04 7.27 11.08
CA ALA A 64 16.25 7.54 10.30
C ALA A 64 15.91 7.93 8.85
N LYS A 65 14.99 7.20 8.21
CA LYS A 65 14.52 7.53 6.85
C LYS A 65 13.81 8.89 6.79
N TYR A 66 13.03 9.23 7.82
CA TYR A 66 12.31 10.49 7.87
C TYR A 66 13.24 11.69 8.12
N LYS A 67 14.25 11.51 8.99
CA LYS A 67 15.25 12.55 9.29
C LYS A 67 16.24 12.78 8.16
N LEU A 68 16.46 11.79 7.30
CA LEU A 68 17.34 11.89 6.15
C LEU A 68 16.69 12.75 5.06
N ASN A 69 16.83 14.07 5.18
CA ASN A 69 16.36 14.97 4.15
C ASN A 69 17.27 16.19 3.98
N HIS A 70 17.23 16.76 2.80
CA HIS A 70 17.76 18.08 2.51
C HIS A 70 16.59 19.02 2.20
N ALA A 71 16.56 20.20 2.82
CA ALA A 71 15.40 21.10 2.78
C ALA A 71 14.84 21.41 1.38
N ARG A 72 15.70 21.44 0.34
CA ARG A 72 15.32 21.74 -1.05
C ARG A 72 15.27 20.51 -1.96
N LYS A 73 16.09 19.48 -1.71
CA LYS A 73 16.28 18.35 -2.63
C LYS A 73 15.67 17.03 -2.13
N GLY A 74 15.33 16.94 -0.84
CA GLY A 74 14.85 15.70 -0.23
C GLY A 74 15.97 14.68 0.01
N PRO A 75 15.67 13.37 0.17
CA PRO A 75 14.34 12.75 -0.02
C PRO A 75 13.32 13.15 1.04
N PHE A 76 12.05 13.23 0.67
CA PHE A 76 10.94 13.51 1.59
C PHE A 76 10.19 12.22 1.89
N PHE A 77 10.41 11.65 3.07
CA PHE A 77 9.74 10.42 3.46
C PHE A 77 8.35 10.73 4.01
N PRO A 78 7.27 10.06 3.53
CA PRO A 78 5.91 10.31 4.01
C PRO A 78 5.71 9.77 5.43
N ARG A 79 4.78 10.38 6.18
CA ARG A 79 4.37 9.96 7.52
C ARG A 79 3.06 9.18 7.52
N MET A 80 2.20 9.40 6.53
CA MET A 80 0.88 8.77 6.46
C MET A 80 0.98 7.30 6.01
N PRO A 81 0.17 6.37 6.57
CA PRO A 81 0.28 4.94 6.31
C PRO A 81 0.01 4.58 4.84
N ASP A 82 -0.98 5.20 4.22
CA ASP A 82 -1.30 5.04 2.79
C ASP A 82 -0.11 5.41 1.89
N MET A 83 0.53 6.53 2.19
CA MET A 83 1.67 7.02 1.41
C MET A 83 2.95 6.20 1.65
N ILE A 84 3.14 5.65 2.86
CA ILE A 84 4.25 4.73 3.16
C ILE A 84 4.08 3.45 2.33
N LEU A 85 2.88 2.86 2.30
CA LEU A 85 2.57 1.67 1.52
C LEU A 85 2.72 1.95 0.02
N LYS A 86 2.15 3.05 -0.47
CA LYS A 86 2.29 3.47 -1.87
C LYS A 86 3.76 3.67 -2.27
N ARG A 87 4.58 4.22 -1.38
CA ARG A 87 6.02 4.36 -1.60
C ARG A 87 6.73 3.01 -1.68
N ALA A 88 6.32 2.01 -0.89
CA ALA A 88 6.86 0.66 -0.97
C ALA A 88 6.58 0.03 -2.33
N VAL A 89 5.34 0.09 -2.82
CA VAL A 89 4.96 -0.39 -4.16
C VAL A 89 5.73 0.37 -5.25
N ARG A 90 5.82 1.70 -5.14
CA ARG A 90 6.57 2.52 -6.11
C ARG A 90 8.02 2.06 -6.26
N GLY A 91 8.68 1.69 -5.15
CA GLY A 91 10.05 1.18 -5.17
C GLY A 91 10.22 -0.14 -5.95
N MET A 92 9.15 -0.90 -6.10
CA MET A 92 9.12 -2.18 -6.82
C MET A 92 8.75 -2.02 -8.31
N LEU A 93 8.30 -0.83 -8.72
CA LEU A 93 7.93 -0.52 -10.10
C LEU A 93 9.07 0.21 -10.82
N PRO A 94 9.30 -0.03 -12.12
CA PRO A 94 10.31 0.69 -12.92
C PRO A 94 9.85 2.09 -13.33
N TYR A 95 9.29 2.87 -12.40
CA TYR A 95 8.64 4.15 -12.67
C TYR A 95 9.57 5.24 -13.20
N GLN A 96 10.87 5.15 -12.86
CA GLN A 96 11.85 6.13 -13.32
C GLN A 96 12.25 5.91 -14.78
N LYS A 97 12.44 4.65 -15.18
CA LYS A 97 13.02 4.27 -16.47
C LYS A 97 11.98 3.99 -17.56
N LYS A 98 10.80 3.44 -17.19
CA LYS A 98 9.80 2.96 -18.14
C LYS A 98 8.46 3.66 -17.98
N SER A 99 7.80 3.94 -19.11
CA SER A 99 6.44 4.48 -19.15
C SER A 99 5.42 3.51 -18.52
N SER A 100 5.60 2.20 -18.74
CA SER A 100 4.78 1.15 -18.12
C SER A 100 4.78 1.21 -16.59
N GLY A 101 5.94 1.46 -15.98
CA GLY A 101 6.03 1.61 -14.53
C GLY A 101 5.31 2.85 -14.00
N ARG A 102 5.31 3.96 -14.76
CA ARG A 102 4.54 5.17 -14.41
C ARG A 102 3.04 4.98 -14.56
N ARG A 103 2.60 4.24 -15.61
CA ARG A 103 1.20 3.87 -15.83
C ARG A 103 0.73 2.94 -14.69
N ALA A 104 1.49 1.90 -14.37
CA ALA A 104 1.24 1.00 -13.25
C ALA A 104 1.07 1.77 -11.92
N LEU A 105 1.95 2.72 -11.61
CA LEU A 105 1.86 3.52 -10.38
C LEU A 105 0.62 4.45 -10.36
N ARG A 106 0.15 4.91 -11.52
CA ARG A 106 -1.06 5.73 -11.63
C ARG A 106 -2.32 4.93 -11.30
N ASN A 107 -2.32 3.65 -11.67
CA ASN A 107 -3.43 2.73 -11.45
C ASN A 107 -3.48 2.14 -10.02
N LEU A 108 -2.57 2.57 -9.14
CA LEU A 108 -2.56 2.20 -7.73
C LEU A 108 -3.25 3.26 -6.88
N ARG A 109 -4.26 2.84 -6.12
CA ARG A 109 -4.91 3.62 -5.07
C ARG A 109 -4.72 2.92 -3.72
N VAL A 110 -4.42 3.68 -2.69
CA VAL A 110 -4.27 3.19 -1.32
C VAL A 110 -5.08 4.09 -0.42
N GLU A 111 -5.94 3.49 0.41
CA GLU A 111 -6.86 4.19 1.29
C GLU A 111 -6.59 3.84 2.75
N ILE A 112 -6.86 4.81 3.62
CA ILE A 112 -6.91 4.63 5.07
C ILE A 112 -8.34 4.25 5.42
N GLY A 113 -8.52 3.20 6.21
CA GLY A 113 -9.83 2.62 6.48
C GLY A 113 -10.46 1.97 5.26
N CYS A 114 -11.74 1.65 5.36
CA CYS A 114 -12.53 1.11 4.28
C CYS A 114 -13.56 2.15 3.82
N PRO A 115 -13.47 2.64 2.57
CA PRO A 115 -14.47 3.54 2.01
C PRO A 115 -15.85 2.87 1.96
N ASN A 116 -16.93 3.62 2.20
CA ASN A 116 -18.29 3.10 2.27
C ASN A 116 -18.73 2.30 1.03
N HIS A 117 -18.24 2.67 -0.16
CA HIS A 117 -18.54 1.97 -1.41
C HIS A 117 -17.81 0.64 -1.59
N LEU A 118 -16.84 0.33 -0.73
CA LEU A 118 -16.08 -0.93 -0.71
C LEU A 118 -16.32 -1.75 0.57
N SER A 119 -17.16 -1.27 1.49
CA SER A 119 -17.42 -1.93 2.79
C SER A 119 -18.47 -3.03 2.74
N GLY A 120 -19.11 -3.25 1.60
CA GLY A 120 -20.15 -4.27 1.38
C GLY A 120 -19.86 -5.13 0.16
N GLU A 121 -20.92 -5.39 -0.63
CA GLU A 121 -20.74 -6.03 -1.93
C GLU A 121 -19.91 -5.12 -2.84
N LEU A 122 -18.90 -5.71 -3.49
CA LEU A 122 -18.05 -4.94 -4.40
C LEU A 122 -18.85 -4.47 -5.61
N PRO A 123 -18.64 -3.25 -6.09
CA PRO A 123 -19.27 -2.74 -7.30
C PRO A 123 -18.92 -3.61 -8.54
N GLU A 124 -19.72 -3.54 -9.58
CA GLU A 124 -19.43 -4.20 -10.86
C GLU A 124 -18.03 -3.83 -11.37
N GLY A 125 -17.28 -4.83 -11.85
CA GLY A 125 -15.91 -4.64 -12.32
C GLY A 125 -14.85 -4.61 -11.21
N HIS A 126 -15.24 -4.84 -9.95
CA HIS A 126 -14.31 -4.98 -8.82
C HIS A 126 -14.23 -6.45 -8.40
N GLU A 127 -13.02 -6.93 -8.17
CA GLU A 127 -12.74 -8.28 -7.70
C GLU A 127 -11.89 -8.22 -6.44
N ASN A 128 -12.14 -9.15 -5.51
CA ASN A 128 -11.24 -9.33 -4.38
C ASN A 128 -9.89 -9.84 -4.89
N GLY A 129 -8.82 -9.19 -4.50
CA GLY A 129 -7.48 -9.65 -4.79
C GLY A 129 -7.20 -11.00 -4.11
N ASP A 130 -6.50 -11.89 -4.81
CA ASP A 130 -6.06 -13.17 -4.24
C ASP A 130 -4.92 -12.93 -3.24
N ASP A 131 -5.25 -12.92 -1.96
CA ASP A 131 -4.33 -12.76 -0.83
C ASP A 131 -3.79 -14.10 -0.29
N SER A 132 -4.33 -15.23 -0.75
CA SER A 132 -3.97 -16.58 -0.30
C SER A 132 -2.46 -16.86 -0.35
N LYS A 133 -1.75 -16.28 -1.33
CA LYS A 133 -0.30 -16.40 -1.49
C LYS A 133 0.50 -15.62 -0.45
N PHE A 134 -0.13 -14.68 0.24
CA PHE A 134 0.52 -13.80 1.21
C PHE A 134 0.19 -14.14 2.64
N LEU A 135 -0.90 -14.88 2.85
CA LEU A 135 -1.29 -15.39 4.16
C LEU A 135 -0.23 -16.40 4.61
N ARG A 136 0.52 -16.02 5.60
CA ARG A 136 1.47 -16.87 6.34
C ARG A 136 1.35 -16.55 7.80
N ASP A 137 1.73 -17.51 8.63
CA ASP A 137 1.84 -17.28 10.07
C ASP A 137 2.63 -16.01 10.34
N LEU A 138 2.05 -15.13 11.14
CA LEU A 138 2.70 -13.89 11.51
C LEU A 138 3.84 -14.19 12.49
N PRO A 139 5.00 -13.52 12.37
CA PRO A 139 6.04 -13.63 13.36
C PRO A 139 5.57 -13.05 14.68
N GLU A 140 6.11 -13.51 15.81
CA GLU A 140 5.75 -13.03 17.15
C GLU A 140 5.94 -11.52 17.34
N ARG A 141 6.80 -10.90 16.54
CA ARG A 141 7.16 -9.49 16.66
C ARG A 141 6.88 -8.76 15.38
N PHE A 142 5.94 -7.86 15.44
CA PHE A 142 5.56 -6.98 14.34
C PHE A 142 5.02 -5.66 14.89
N ILE A 143 4.84 -4.70 14.02
CA ILE A 143 4.23 -3.40 14.29
C ILE A 143 3.35 -3.02 13.09
N THR A 144 2.24 -2.33 13.34
CA THR A 144 1.35 -1.86 12.28
C THR A 144 1.84 -0.55 11.65
N LEU A 145 1.46 -0.29 10.42
CA LEU A 145 1.76 0.98 9.76
C LEU A 145 1.11 2.17 10.47
N GLY A 146 -0.07 1.98 11.06
CA GLY A 146 -0.76 3.00 11.85
C GLY A 146 0.07 3.43 13.05
N GLU A 147 0.65 2.46 13.79
CA GLU A 147 1.54 2.75 14.93
C GLU A 147 2.83 3.46 14.49
N ILE A 148 3.45 3.01 13.40
CA ILE A 148 4.64 3.69 12.82
C ILE A 148 4.30 5.12 12.43
N SER A 149 3.17 5.32 11.78
CA SER A 149 2.73 6.63 11.32
C SER A 149 2.43 7.57 12.48
N ALA A 150 1.79 7.08 13.55
CA ALA A 150 1.53 7.84 14.76
C ALA A 150 2.85 8.28 15.45
N ASP A 151 3.82 7.38 15.54
CA ASP A 151 5.13 7.64 16.12
C ASP A 151 5.95 8.67 15.30
N LEU A 152 5.78 8.68 13.97
CA LEU A 152 6.35 9.70 13.07
C LEU A 152 5.61 11.06 13.15
N GLY A 153 4.56 11.17 13.97
CA GLY A 153 3.79 12.39 14.15
C GLY A 153 2.71 12.63 13.09
N ALA A 154 2.20 11.58 12.46
CA ALA A 154 1.02 11.69 11.61
C ALA A 154 -0.26 11.84 12.47
N PRO A 155 -1.33 12.48 11.94
CA PRO A 155 -2.58 12.70 12.67
C PRO A 155 -3.35 11.38 12.82
N SER A 156 -3.13 10.66 13.92
CA SER A 156 -3.70 9.33 14.20
C SER A 156 -5.22 9.31 14.29
N HIS A 157 -5.87 10.45 14.56
CA HIS A 157 -7.34 10.56 14.56
C HIS A 157 -7.98 10.19 13.21
N ARG A 158 -7.21 10.16 12.12
CA ARG A 158 -7.73 9.81 10.79
C ARG A 158 -8.02 8.31 10.62
N TRP A 159 -7.42 7.46 11.43
CA TRP A 159 -7.67 6.00 11.42
C TRP A 159 -8.09 5.44 12.77
N ASN A 160 -7.86 6.16 13.87
CA ASN A 160 -8.33 5.78 15.21
C ASN A 160 -9.72 6.37 15.53
N GLY A 161 -10.31 7.14 14.64
CA GLY A 161 -11.57 7.86 14.86
C GLY A 161 -12.85 7.01 14.77
N GLY A 162 -12.74 5.69 14.69
CA GLY A 162 -13.89 4.77 14.67
C GLY A 162 -14.39 4.31 16.03
N GLU A 163 -13.75 4.72 17.13
CA GLU A 163 -14.18 4.42 18.49
C GLU A 163 -14.61 5.72 19.21
N GLN A 164 -15.77 6.25 18.84
CA GLN A 164 -16.55 7.18 19.67
C GLN A 164 -18.01 6.76 19.66
#